data_5b408c2de5e568e48b64197fe5aa1397
#
_entry.id   5b408c2de5e568e48b64197fe5aa1397
#
_cell.length_a   1.000
_cell.length_b   1.000
_cell.length_c   1.000
_cell.angle_alpha   90.00
_cell.angle_beta   90.00
_cell.angle_gamma   90.00
#
_symmetry.space_group_name_H-M   'P 1'
#
loop_
_entity.id
_entity.type
_entity.pdbx_description
1 polymer ?
#
loop_
_entity_poly.entity_id
_entity_poly.type
_entity_poly.pdbx_seq_one_letter_code
_entity_poly.pdbx_strand_id
1 'polypeptide(L)'
;RQRQMCIRDSTKIQEALPAWRRVVAEGALSGVALPAMSSALNYFDGLRTLYSAANMIQAQRDYFGAHTYERTDRERGHFFHTNWTGEGGNTVSGTYSV
;
A
#
# COMPACT_ATOMS: atom_id res chain seq x y z
N ARG A 1 -25.63 -5.35 17.53
CA ARG A 1 -25.66 -3.86 17.35
C ARG A 1 -24.43 -3.33 16.60
N GLN A 2 -23.22 -3.70 16.98
CA GLN A 2 -21.98 -3.23 16.37
C GLN A 2 -21.84 -3.61 14.89
N ARG A 3 -22.25 -4.81 14.52
CA ARG A 3 -22.21 -5.31 13.14
C ARG A 3 -23.16 -4.55 12.19
N GLN A 4 -24.32 -4.15 12.68
CA GLN A 4 -25.27 -3.34 11.90
C GLN A 4 -24.81 -1.89 11.73
N MET A 5 -24.12 -1.32 12.72
CA MET A 5 -23.48 -0.01 12.59
C MET A 5 -22.41 0.00 11.51
N CYS A 6 -21.49 -0.97 11.52
CA CYS A 6 -20.43 -1.08 10.52
C CYS A 6 -20.98 -1.24 9.08
N ILE A 7 -22.05 -1.99 8.88
CA ILE A 7 -22.68 -2.14 7.55
C ILE A 7 -23.32 -0.82 7.10
N ARG A 8 -24.03 -0.12 7.98
CA ARG A 8 -24.62 1.19 7.68
C ARG A 8 -23.58 2.24 7.34
N ASP A 9 -22.51 2.30 8.10
CA ASP A 9 -21.42 3.26 7.89
C ASP A 9 -20.67 2.95 6.60
N SER A 10 -20.45 1.68 6.30
CA SER A 10 -19.84 1.25 5.04
C SER A 10 -20.68 1.67 3.82
N THR A 11 -22.01 1.51 3.89
CA THR A 11 -22.90 1.92 2.80
C THR A 11 -22.87 3.43 2.59
N LYS A 12 -22.93 4.21 3.67
CA LYS A 12 -22.87 5.68 3.59
C LYS A 12 -21.54 6.18 3.05
N ILE A 13 -20.44 5.54 3.43
CA ILE A 13 -19.12 5.86 2.88
C ILE A 13 -19.08 5.57 1.38
N GLN A 14 -19.60 4.43 0.95
CA GLN A 14 -19.65 4.08 -0.46
C GLN A 14 -20.51 5.05 -1.28
N GLU A 15 -21.64 5.48 -0.76
CA GLU A 15 -22.50 6.48 -1.38
C GLU A 15 -21.81 7.86 -1.49
N ALA A 16 -21.06 8.26 -0.48
CA ALA A 16 -20.33 9.53 -0.44
C ALA A 16 -19.02 9.51 -1.25
N LEU A 17 -18.48 8.34 -1.58
CA LEU A 17 -17.17 8.18 -2.18
C LEU A 17 -16.96 8.96 -3.49
N PRO A 18 -17.91 9.00 -4.45
CA PRO A 18 -17.74 9.77 -5.67
C PRO A 18 -17.61 11.28 -5.41
N ALA A 19 -18.40 11.82 -4.50
CA ALA A 19 -18.32 13.23 -4.11
C ALA A 19 -16.99 13.52 -3.36
N TRP A 20 -16.58 12.65 -2.46
CA TRP A 20 -15.33 12.76 -1.75
C TRP A 20 -14.12 12.79 -2.70
N ARG A 21 -14.07 11.87 -3.67
CA ARG A 21 -13.03 11.85 -4.70
C ARG A 21 -12.98 13.13 -5.51
N ARG A 22 -14.15 13.66 -5.87
CA ARG A 22 -14.25 14.91 -6.64
C ARG A 22 -13.71 16.09 -5.85
N VAL A 23 -14.04 16.21 -4.57
CA VAL A 23 -13.55 17.28 -3.71
C VAL A 23 -12.03 17.22 -3.56
N VAL A 24 -11.47 16.04 -3.31
CA VAL A 24 -10.01 15.86 -3.18
C VAL A 24 -9.29 16.18 -4.50
N ALA A 25 -9.82 15.73 -5.63
CA ALA A 25 -9.26 16.02 -6.94
C ALA A 25 -9.29 17.51 -7.27
N GLU A 26 -10.42 18.17 -7.03
CA GLU A 26 -10.57 19.61 -7.27
C GLU A 26 -9.68 20.44 -6.36
N GLY A 27 -9.57 20.04 -5.10
CA GLY A 27 -8.62 20.68 -4.16
C GLY A 27 -7.18 20.59 -4.66
N ALA A 28 -6.76 19.43 -5.16
CA ALA A 28 -5.43 19.24 -5.71
C ALA A 28 -5.19 20.10 -6.98
N LEU A 29 -6.17 20.13 -7.89
CA LEU A 29 -6.10 20.94 -9.10
C LEU A 29 -6.08 22.44 -8.81
N SER A 30 -6.80 22.89 -7.79
CA SER A 30 -6.91 24.31 -7.38
C SER A 30 -5.81 24.75 -6.43
N GLY A 31 -4.89 23.87 -6.04
CA GLY A 31 -3.83 24.17 -5.08
C GLY A 31 -4.34 24.37 -3.65
N VAL A 32 -5.51 23.87 -3.31
CA VAL A 32 -6.09 23.92 -1.96
C VAL A 32 -5.66 22.68 -1.18
N ALA A 33 -5.01 22.89 -0.04
CA ALA A 33 -4.55 21.81 0.81
C ALA A 33 -5.71 21.15 1.57
N LEU A 34 -5.91 19.86 1.32
CA LEU A 34 -6.92 19.02 1.98
C LEU A 34 -6.28 17.77 2.64
N PRO A 35 -5.34 17.94 3.57
CA PRO A 35 -4.52 16.83 4.07
C PRO A 35 -5.35 15.74 4.75
N ALA A 36 -6.32 16.09 5.56
CA ALA A 36 -7.15 15.11 6.25
C ALA A 36 -8.02 14.30 5.29
N MET A 37 -8.69 14.97 4.35
CA MET A 37 -9.55 14.30 3.37
C MET A 37 -8.77 13.43 2.39
N SER A 38 -7.60 13.91 1.94
CA SER A 38 -6.73 13.17 1.02
C SER A 38 -6.11 11.96 1.70
N SER A 39 -5.62 12.10 2.92
CA SER A 39 -5.04 11.02 3.71
C SER A 39 -6.07 9.92 4.02
N ALA A 40 -7.27 10.32 4.43
CA ALA A 40 -8.35 9.37 4.71
C ALA A 40 -8.81 8.62 3.44
N LEU A 41 -8.86 9.30 2.29
CA LEU A 41 -9.19 8.67 1.01
C LEU A 41 -8.13 7.66 0.59
N ASN A 42 -6.85 8.02 0.71
CA ASN A 42 -5.73 7.13 0.40
C ASN A 42 -5.71 5.90 1.30
N TYR A 43 -6.00 6.09 2.60
CA TYR A 43 -6.12 4.97 3.53
C TYR A 43 -7.27 4.03 3.14
N PHE A 44 -8.43 4.58 2.83
CA PHE A 44 -9.60 3.81 2.40
C PHE A 44 -9.32 3.01 1.12
N ASP A 45 -8.68 3.63 0.13
CA ASP A 45 -8.29 2.97 -1.11
C ASP A 45 -7.23 1.89 -0.87
N GLY A 46 -6.24 2.17 -0.02
CA GLY A 46 -5.21 1.21 0.35
C GLY A 46 -5.77 -0.06 0.99
N LEU A 47 -6.76 0.08 1.90
CA LEU A 47 -7.43 -1.06 2.53
C LEU A 47 -8.19 -1.97 1.55
N ARG A 48 -8.64 -1.42 0.43
CA ARG A 48 -9.42 -2.14 -0.58
C ARG A 48 -8.59 -2.65 -1.74
N THR A 49 -7.32 -2.31 -1.77
CA THR A 49 -6.41 -2.68 -2.86
C THR A 49 -5.64 -3.95 -2.49
N LEU A 50 -5.88 -5.02 -3.22
CA LEU A 50 -5.20 -6.29 -3.00
C LEU A 50 -3.71 -6.20 -3.35
N TYR A 51 -3.38 -5.51 -4.44
CA TYR A 51 -2.01 -5.27 -4.88
C TYR A 51 -1.68 -3.77 -4.73
N SER A 52 -1.23 -3.40 -3.55
CA SER A 52 -0.93 -2.00 -3.21
C SER A 52 0.49 -1.59 -3.61
N ALA A 53 0.79 -0.29 -3.49
CA ALA A 53 2.13 0.25 -3.66
C ALA A 53 3.18 -0.33 -2.68
N ALA A 54 2.75 -1.08 -1.67
CA ALA A 54 3.64 -1.81 -0.76
C ALA A 54 4.55 -2.80 -1.49
N ASN A 55 4.11 -3.34 -2.62
CA ASN A 55 4.93 -4.20 -3.48
C ASN A 55 6.17 -3.45 -4.02
N MET A 56 5.99 -2.19 -4.43
CA MET A 56 7.10 -1.34 -4.88
C MET A 56 8.05 -0.99 -3.73
N ILE A 57 7.52 -0.71 -2.56
CA ILE A 57 8.33 -0.45 -1.36
C ILE A 57 9.16 -1.68 -1.00
N GLN A 58 8.57 -2.86 -1.05
CA GLN A 58 9.30 -4.10 -0.78
C GLN A 58 10.35 -4.39 -1.86
N ALA A 59 10.05 -4.12 -3.12
CA ALA A 59 11.01 -4.22 -4.21
C ALA A 59 12.20 -3.26 -4.01
N GLN A 60 11.97 -2.02 -3.59
CA GLN A 60 13.03 -1.08 -3.24
C GLN A 60 13.90 -1.60 -2.08
N ARG A 61 13.28 -2.13 -1.04
CA ARG A 61 14.00 -2.70 0.11
C ARG A 61 14.87 -3.87 -0.31
N ASP A 62 14.37 -4.71 -1.20
CA ASP A 62 15.15 -5.82 -1.75
C ASP A 62 16.30 -5.33 -2.65
N TYR A 63 16.07 -4.27 -3.43
CA TYR A 63 17.07 -3.68 -4.30
C TYR A 63 18.30 -3.15 -3.55
N PHE A 64 18.09 -2.34 -2.51
CA PHE A 64 19.22 -1.68 -1.84
C PHE A 64 19.75 -2.42 -0.61
N GLY A 65 19.05 -3.43 -0.10
CA GLY A 65 19.43 -4.09 1.14
C GLY A 65 19.23 -5.61 1.16
N ALA A 66 18.86 -6.21 0.02
CA ALA A 66 18.51 -7.63 -0.07
C ALA A 66 17.50 -8.07 1.03
N HIS A 67 16.57 -7.19 1.37
CA HIS A 67 15.46 -7.49 2.25
C HIS A 67 14.43 -8.31 1.48
N THR A 68 14.56 -9.58 1.52
CA THR A 68 13.78 -10.57 0.80
C THR A 68 12.27 -10.31 0.81
N TYR A 69 11.55 -10.91 -0.12
CA TYR A 69 10.10 -10.81 -0.23
C TYR A 69 9.48 -12.19 -0.41
N GLU A 70 8.21 -12.33 -0.02
CA GLU A 70 7.40 -13.50 -0.32
C GLU A 70 6.60 -13.26 -1.61
N ARG A 71 6.40 -14.32 -2.38
CA ARG A 71 5.59 -14.29 -3.61
C ARG A 71 4.17 -14.77 -3.32
N THR A 72 3.20 -14.18 -4.01
CA THR A 72 1.78 -14.58 -3.88
C THR A 72 1.45 -15.89 -4.61
N ASP A 73 2.30 -16.33 -5.51
CA ASP A 73 2.17 -17.59 -6.27
C ASP A 73 2.96 -18.76 -5.61
N ARG A 74 3.46 -18.56 -4.41
CA ARG A 74 4.20 -19.55 -3.63
C ARG A 74 3.65 -19.64 -2.21
N GLU A 75 3.97 -20.74 -1.53
CA GLU A 75 3.61 -20.94 -0.14
C GLU A 75 4.34 -19.92 0.76
N ARG A 76 3.68 -19.52 1.85
CA ARG A 76 4.27 -18.62 2.85
C ARG A 76 5.50 -19.26 3.52
N GLY A 77 6.45 -18.41 3.89
CA GLY A 77 7.71 -18.84 4.49
C GLY A 77 8.84 -19.07 3.47
N HIS A 78 8.55 -18.97 2.17
CA HIS A 78 9.56 -18.98 1.12
C HIS A 78 9.93 -17.57 0.71
N PHE A 79 11.15 -17.18 1.03
CA PHE A 79 11.68 -15.84 0.77
C PHE A 79 12.53 -15.83 -0.49
N PHE A 80 12.36 -14.78 -1.26
CA PHE A 80 13.03 -14.57 -2.54
C PHE A 80 13.81 -13.26 -2.52
N HIS A 81 14.92 -13.26 -3.22
CA HIS A 81 15.69 -12.07 -3.56
C HIS A 81 15.88 -12.00 -5.06
N THR A 82 15.74 -10.80 -5.62
CA THR A 82 15.97 -10.57 -7.05
C THR A 82 17.36 -9.99 -7.28
N ASN A 83 18.12 -10.61 -8.15
CA ASN A 83 19.38 -10.04 -8.62
C ASN A 83 19.10 -8.87 -9.59
N TRP A 84 18.89 -7.68 -9.04
CA TRP A 84 18.44 -6.49 -9.78
C TRP A 84 19.47 -5.94 -10.76
N THR A 85 20.75 -6.09 -10.46
CA THR A 85 21.85 -5.51 -11.23
C THR A 85 22.58 -6.50 -12.11
N GLY A 86 22.42 -7.80 -11.87
CA GLY A 86 23.16 -8.85 -12.56
C GLY A 86 24.62 -8.99 -12.14
N GLU A 87 25.14 -8.07 -11.34
CA GLU A 87 26.59 -7.99 -10.99
C GLU A 87 26.88 -8.26 -9.51
N GLY A 88 26.03 -8.97 -8.83
CA GLY A 88 26.14 -9.23 -7.38
C GLY A 88 25.34 -8.18 -6.59
N GLY A 89 25.13 -8.41 -5.36
CA GLY A 89 24.24 -7.65 -4.48
C GLY A 89 23.48 -8.59 -3.55
N ASN A 90 23.94 -9.81 -3.47
CA ASN A 90 23.40 -10.82 -2.55
C ASN A 90 23.85 -10.60 -1.08
N THR A 91 24.41 -9.42 -0.79
CA THR A 91 24.81 -9.07 0.56
C THR A 91 23.66 -8.42 1.30
N VAL A 92 23.15 -9.13 2.27
CA VAL A 92 22.22 -8.58 3.26
C VAL A 92 22.90 -7.44 3.99
N SER A 93 22.44 -6.21 3.80
CA SER A 93 22.92 -5.07 4.58
C SER A 93 22.18 -5.04 5.92
N GLY A 94 22.69 -5.71 6.92
CA GLY A 94 22.17 -5.67 8.27
C GLY A 94 22.31 -6.97 9.04
N THR A 95 22.27 -6.85 10.35
CA THR A 95 22.47 -7.91 11.36
C THR A 95 21.27 -8.87 11.49
N TYR A 96 20.42 -8.98 10.49
CA TYR A 96 19.32 -9.93 10.53
C TYR A 96 19.71 -11.17 9.74
N SER A 97 20.34 -12.09 10.45
CA SER A 97 20.37 -13.50 10.04
C SER A 97 18.95 -14.05 10.14
N VAL A 98 18.39 -14.49 9.04
CA VAL A 98 17.19 -15.32 9.00
C VAL A 98 17.62 -16.77 9.17
#